data_1b447a988417bb3c6c1cc97177f452fb
#
_entry.id   1b447a988417bb3c6c1cc97177f452fb
#
_cell.length_a   1.000
_cell.length_b   1.000
_cell.length_c   1.000
_cell.angle_alpha   90.00
_cell.angle_beta   90.00
_cell.angle_gamma   90.00
#
_symmetry.space_group_name_H-M   'P 1'
#
loop_
_entity.id
_entity.type
_entity.pdbx_description
1 polymer ?
#
loop_
_entity_poly.entity_id
_entity_poly.type
_entity_poly.pdbx_seq_one_letter_code
_entity_poly.pdbx_strand_id
1 'polypeptide(L)'
;MAMENEPYVIGLDLGGTNSVFGIVDAEGRVVTSTSIRTKGQYDLDVYMDSACAALAPMIEQVGGIQNIKGMGIGAPNGNYYTGNIELAPNLPWKGIVPFAKKFSERLGIPVVLTNDANAAAIGEMTYGVAKGMKNFIMITLGTGCLLYTSPSPRDKRQSR
;
A
#
# COMPACT_ATOMS: atom_id res chain seq x y z
N MET A 1 5.74 13.26 31.54
CA MET A 1 6.40 12.24 30.69
C MET A 1 6.00 12.58 29.27
N ALA A 2 6.94 13.04 28.44
CA ALA A 2 6.69 13.18 27.02
C ALA A 2 6.43 11.77 26.49
N MET A 3 5.25 11.52 25.91
CA MET A 3 4.99 10.29 25.16
C MET A 3 5.99 10.31 24.01
N GLU A 4 6.91 9.35 23.99
CA GLU A 4 7.79 9.14 22.85
C GLU A 4 6.90 9.02 21.62
N ASN A 5 7.21 9.85 20.62
CA ASN A 5 6.47 9.90 19.36
C ASN A 5 6.71 8.57 18.61
N GLU A 6 5.92 7.55 18.91
CA GLU A 6 6.00 6.28 18.17
C GLU A 6 5.69 6.55 16.70
N PRO A 7 6.60 6.18 15.79
CA PRO A 7 6.39 6.43 14.37
C PRO A 7 5.35 5.46 13.81
N TYR A 8 4.33 6.01 13.15
CA TYR A 8 3.32 5.23 12.45
C TYR A 8 3.50 5.32 10.93
N VAL A 9 2.96 4.36 10.22
CA VAL A 9 2.83 4.39 8.77
C VAL A 9 1.40 4.04 8.36
N ILE A 10 0.94 4.62 7.26
CA ILE A 10 -0.33 4.24 6.64
C ILE A 10 -0.07 3.12 5.64
N GLY A 11 -0.84 2.04 5.70
CA GLY A 11 -0.92 1.02 4.67
C GLY A 11 -2.23 1.12 3.89
N LEU A 12 -2.18 0.96 2.59
CA LEU A 12 -3.35 0.82 1.72
C LEU A 12 -3.23 -0.45 0.89
N ASP A 13 -4.22 -1.33 1.05
CA ASP A 13 -4.50 -2.42 0.11
C ASP A 13 -5.61 -1.98 -0.85
N LEU A 14 -5.24 -1.69 -2.10
CA LEU A 14 -6.14 -1.20 -3.13
C LEU A 14 -6.72 -2.36 -3.94
N GLY A 15 -7.91 -2.77 -3.60
CA GLY A 15 -8.68 -3.76 -4.37
C GLY A 15 -9.64 -3.13 -5.39
N GLY A 16 -10.05 -3.91 -6.37
CA GLY A 16 -11.03 -3.47 -7.39
C GLY A 16 -12.44 -3.22 -6.83
N THR A 17 -12.78 -3.82 -5.68
CA THR A 17 -14.09 -3.66 -5.03
C THR A 17 -14.00 -2.72 -3.84
N ASN A 18 -13.05 -2.94 -2.95
CA ASN A 18 -12.85 -2.15 -1.73
C ASN A 18 -11.36 -1.78 -1.62
N SER A 19 -11.11 -0.67 -0.97
CA SER A 19 -9.79 -0.24 -0.50
C SER A 19 -9.75 -0.31 1.01
N VAL A 20 -8.73 -0.97 1.56
CA VAL A 20 -8.55 -1.14 3.00
C VAL A 20 -7.35 -0.32 3.45
N PHE A 21 -7.57 0.55 4.44
CA PHE A 21 -6.54 1.36 5.06
C PHE A 21 -6.23 0.85 6.46
N GLY A 22 -4.96 0.89 6.85
CA GLY A 22 -4.52 0.60 8.20
C GLY A 22 -3.44 1.57 8.64
N ILE A 23 -3.43 1.94 9.92
CA ILE A 23 -2.28 2.60 10.55
C ILE A 23 -1.54 1.54 11.35
N VAL A 24 -0.24 1.45 11.11
CA VAL A 24 0.65 0.41 11.63
C VAL A 24 1.75 1.05 12.44
N ASP A 25 2.06 0.45 13.59
CA ASP A 25 3.17 0.87 14.46
C ASP A 25 4.53 0.28 13.99
N ALA A 26 5.59 0.62 14.69
CA ALA A 26 6.96 0.16 14.40
C ALA A 26 7.14 -1.36 14.52
N GLU A 27 6.30 -2.04 15.30
CA GLU A 27 6.31 -3.48 15.48
C GLU A 27 5.49 -4.23 14.42
N GLY A 28 4.83 -3.51 13.50
CA GLY A 28 4.00 -4.10 12.45
C GLY A 28 2.57 -4.42 12.89
N ARG A 29 2.12 -3.90 14.05
CA ARG A 29 0.75 -4.12 14.54
C ARG A 29 -0.18 -3.07 13.94
N VAL A 30 -1.34 -3.51 13.47
CA VAL A 30 -2.40 -2.62 12.99
C VAL A 30 -3.09 -1.98 14.19
N VAL A 31 -2.90 -0.67 14.36
CA VAL A 31 -3.48 0.13 15.45
C VAL A 31 -4.94 0.45 15.17
N THR A 32 -5.25 0.82 13.94
CA THR A 32 -6.60 1.14 13.50
C THR A 32 -6.74 0.84 12.00
N SER A 33 -7.95 0.52 11.56
CA SER A 33 -8.21 0.24 10.15
C SER A 33 -9.59 0.72 9.73
N THR A 34 -9.73 1.03 8.44
CA THR A 34 -11.01 1.38 7.81
C THR A 34 -11.03 0.91 6.37
N SER A 35 -12.19 0.93 5.75
CA SER A 35 -12.32 0.60 4.33
C SER A 35 -13.31 1.52 3.65
N ILE A 36 -13.05 1.80 2.37
CA ILE A 36 -13.98 2.48 1.48
C ILE A 36 -14.24 1.64 0.23
N ARG A 37 -15.32 1.92 -0.47
CA ARG A 37 -15.64 1.23 -1.71
C ARG A 37 -14.82 1.83 -2.86
N THR A 38 -14.10 0.98 -3.60
CA THR A 38 -13.40 1.35 -4.84
C THR A 38 -14.33 1.28 -6.05
N LYS A 39 -15.12 0.18 -6.12
CA LYS A 39 -16.02 -0.08 -7.23
C LYS A 39 -17.10 1.01 -7.36
N GLY A 40 -17.18 1.60 -8.56
CA GLY A 40 -18.14 2.67 -8.85
C GLY A 40 -17.58 4.08 -8.64
N GLN A 41 -16.36 4.22 -8.16
CA GLN A 41 -15.65 5.50 -8.01
C GLN A 41 -14.86 5.81 -9.30
N TYR A 42 -15.56 6.25 -10.33
CA TYR A 42 -14.94 6.50 -11.65
C TYR A 42 -14.11 7.78 -11.70
N ASP A 43 -14.40 8.74 -10.85
CA ASP A 43 -13.62 9.97 -10.69
C ASP A 43 -12.54 9.74 -9.62
N LEU A 44 -11.27 9.86 -10.04
CA LEU A 44 -10.13 9.63 -9.16
C LEU A 44 -10.04 10.69 -8.03
N ASP A 45 -10.36 11.94 -8.31
CA ASP A 45 -10.26 13.00 -7.30
C ASP A 45 -11.36 12.84 -6.24
N VAL A 46 -12.56 12.45 -6.62
CA VAL A 46 -13.65 12.09 -5.69
C VAL A 46 -13.25 10.89 -4.82
N TYR A 47 -12.61 9.87 -5.41
CA TYR A 47 -12.06 8.74 -4.64
C TYR A 47 -11.01 9.20 -3.64
N MET A 48 -10.05 10.03 -4.08
CA MET A 48 -8.99 10.54 -3.21
C MET A 48 -9.54 11.35 -2.03
N ASP A 49 -10.54 12.17 -2.27
CA ASP A 49 -11.20 12.97 -1.22
C ASP A 49 -11.92 12.06 -0.21
N SER A 50 -12.62 11.04 -0.70
CA SER A 50 -13.26 10.03 0.15
C SER A 50 -12.23 9.24 0.98
N ALA A 51 -11.08 8.90 0.39
CA ALA A 51 -9.98 8.22 1.07
C ALA A 51 -9.37 9.10 2.17
N CYS A 52 -9.10 10.37 1.87
CA CYS A 52 -8.58 11.32 2.86
C CYS A 52 -9.58 11.57 4.01
N ALA A 53 -10.87 11.65 3.70
CA ALA A 53 -11.92 11.79 4.72
C ALA A 53 -11.99 10.56 5.65
N ALA A 54 -11.81 9.35 5.09
CA ALA A 54 -11.76 8.12 5.89
C ALA A 54 -10.49 7.99 6.73
N LEU A 55 -9.36 8.53 6.26
CA LEU A 55 -8.09 8.53 6.97
C LEU A 55 -8.04 9.57 8.11
N ALA A 56 -8.73 10.70 7.98
CA ALA A 56 -8.64 11.79 8.93
C ALA A 56 -8.87 11.38 10.40
N PRO A 57 -9.96 10.68 10.77
CA PRO A 57 -10.16 10.26 12.16
C PRO A 57 -9.11 9.24 12.64
N MET A 58 -8.56 8.41 11.75
CA MET A 58 -7.51 7.46 12.10
C MET A 58 -6.19 8.17 12.40
N ILE A 59 -5.87 9.20 11.61
CA ILE A 59 -4.67 10.04 11.80
C ILE A 59 -4.77 10.80 13.12
N GLU A 60 -5.94 11.35 13.44
CA GLU A 60 -6.18 12.02 14.73
C GLU A 60 -6.02 11.07 15.91
N GLN A 61 -6.48 9.83 15.80
CA GLN A 61 -6.37 8.80 16.84
C GLN A 61 -4.92 8.52 17.24
N VAL A 62 -3.96 8.66 16.32
CA VAL A 62 -2.53 8.46 16.59
C VAL A 62 -1.78 9.77 16.82
N GLY A 63 -2.49 10.84 17.12
CA GLY A 63 -1.92 12.13 17.50
C GLY A 63 -1.58 13.07 16.34
N GLY A 64 -2.10 12.80 15.14
CA GLY A 64 -2.00 13.69 13.98
C GLY A 64 -0.96 13.24 12.93
N ILE A 65 -0.99 13.94 11.79
CA ILE A 65 -0.17 13.62 10.61
C ILE A 65 1.35 13.68 10.88
N GLN A 66 1.77 14.48 11.85
CA GLN A 66 3.19 14.60 12.25
C GLN A 66 3.78 13.29 12.79
N ASN A 67 2.94 12.37 13.27
CA ASN A 67 3.34 11.05 13.74
C ASN A 67 3.39 10.01 12.62
N ILE A 68 2.87 10.35 11.43
CA ILE A 68 2.89 9.48 10.25
C ILE A 68 4.16 9.72 9.46
N LYS A 69 5.00 8.71 9.31
CA LYS A 69 6.27 8.79 8.58
C LYS A 69 6.11 8.63 7.07
N GLY A 70 5.02 8.04 6.63
CA GLY A 70 4.72 7.85 5.21
C GLY A 70 3.56 6.88 4.99
N MET A 71 3.27 6.63 3.71
CA MET A 71 2.21 5.72 3.28
C MET A 71 2.76 4.71 2.27
N GLY A 72 2.44 3.43 2.49
CA GLY A 72 2.72 2.33 1.57
C GLY A 72 1.43 1.83 0.90
N ILE A 73 1.46 1.64 -0.40
CA ILE A 73 0.31 1.20 -1.20
C ILE A 73 0.62 -0.08 -1.94
N GLY A 74 -0.15 -1.13 -1.70
CA GLY A 74 -0.25 -2.31 -2.53
C GLY A 74 -1.42 -2.16 -3.52
N ALA A 75 -1.14 -2.23 -4.83
CA ALA A 75 -2.14 -1.98 -5.85
C ALA A 75 -1.99 -2.91 -7.06
N PRO A 76 -3.08 -3.33 -7.72
CA PRO A 76 -2.99 -4.03 -9.00
C PRO A 76 -2.19 -3.20 -10.01
N ASN A 77 -1.23 -3.83 -10.69
CA ASN A 77 -0.34 -3.17 -11.66
C ASN A 77 0.38 -1.92 -11.12
N GLY A 78 0.65 -1.88 -9.81
CA GLY A 78 1.42 -0.83 -9.18
C GLY A 78 2.90 -0.89 -9.58
N ASN A 79 3.43 0.22 -10.08
CA ASN A 79 4.84 0.37 -10.47
C ASN A 79 5.60 1.17 -9.40
N TYR A 80 6.53 0.51 -8.72
CA TYR A 80 7.31 1.10 -7.63
C TYR A 80 8.17 2.29 -8.09
N TYR A 81 8.74 2.21 -9.29
CA TYR A 81 9.67 3.23 -9.78
C TYR A 81 8.99 4.53 -10.20
N THR A 82 7.77 4.43 -10.71
CA THR A 82 7.00 5.60 -11.18
C THR A 82 5.97 6.10 -10.17
N GLY A 83 5.58 5.27 -9.20
CA GLY A 83 4.48 5.55 -8.28
C GLY A 83 3.10 5.54 -8.95
N ASN A 84 3.02 5.00 -10.17
CA ASN A 84 1.80 4.93 -10.96
C ASN A 84 1.14 3.56 -10.87
N ILE A 85 -0.18 3.54 -11.06
CA ILE A 85 -0.91 2.34 -11.44
C ILE A 85 -1.02 2.34 -12.96
N GLU A 86 -0.57 1.27 -13.61
CA GLU A 86 -0.42 1.21 -15.06
C GLU A 86 -1.35 0.15 -15.65
N LEU A 87 -2.37 0.61 -16.38
CA LEU A 87 -3.29 -0.25 -17.15
C LEU A 87 -3.97 -1.36 -16.31
N ALA A 88 -4.38 -1.05 -15.09
CA ALA A 88 -5.04 -2.02 -14.20
C ALA A 88 -6.48 -2.31 -14.68
N PRO A 89 -6.79 -3.53 -15.15
CA PRO A 89 -8.11 -3.85 -15.72
C PRO A 89 -9.22 -3.85 -14.65
N ASN A 90 -8.87 -4.17 -13.40
CA ASN A 90 -9.82 -4.35 -12.31
C ASN A 90 -10.15 -3.06 -11.57
N LEU A 91 -9.48 -1.94 -11.90
CA LEU A 91 -9.75 -0.64 -11.30
C LEU A 91 -10.63 0.21 -12.22
N PRO A 92 -11.44 1.13 -11.62
CA PRO A 92 -12.32 1.99 -12.42
C PRO A 92 -11.56 3.02 -13.26
N TRP A 93 -10.33 3.38 -12.86
CA TRP A 93 -9.48 4.35 -13.56
C TRP A 93 -8.64 3.65 -14.62
N LYS A 94 -8.56 4.23 -15.82
CA LYS A 94 -7.88 3.64 -16.97
C LYS A 94 -6.58 4.39 -17.29
N GLY A 95 -5.68 3.71 -18.00
CA GLY A 95 -4.40 4.27 -18.43
C GLY A 95 -3.35 4.29 -17.33
N ILE A 96 -2.55 5.35 -17.31
CA ILE A 96 -1.48 5.57 -16.33
C ILE A 96 -2.01 6.56 -15.28
N VAL A 97 -2.11 6.10 -14.04
CA VAL A 97 -2.68 6.87 -12.92
C VAL A 97 -1.59 7.22 -11.91
N PRO A 98 -1.26 8.51 -11.70
CA PRO A 98 -0.20 8.94 -10.77
C PRO A 98 -0.66 8.87 -9.32
N PHE A 99 -0.95 7.66 -8.85
CA PHE A 99 -1.70 7.39 -7.63
C PHE A 99 -0.94 7.79 -6.37
N ALA A 100 0.35 7.40 -6.27
CA ALA A 100 1.19 7.77 -5.13
C ALA A 100 1.38 9.29 -5.02
N LYS A 101 1.60 9.97 -6.17
CA LYS A 101 1.74 11.42 -6.23
C LYS A 101 0.48 12.12 -5.70
N LYS A 102 -0.71 11.69 -6.13
CA LYS A 102 -1.99 12.29 -5.69
C LYS A 102 -2.23 12.18 -4.18
N PHE A 103 -1.85 11.05 -3.55
CA PHE A 103 -1.90 10.92 -2.09
C PHE A 103 -0.84 11.79 -1.41
N SER A 104 0.39 11.82 -1.92
CA SER A 104 1.47 12.64 -1.34
C SER A 104 1.12 14.12 -1.33
N GLU A 105 0.53 14.62 -2.42
CA GLU A 105 0.08 16.02 -2.53
C GLU A 105 -1.04 16.37 -1.53
N ARG A 106 -1.96 15.43 -1.24
CA ARG A 106 -3.06 15.68 -0.31
C ARG A 106 -2.67 15.52 1.16
N LEU A 107 -1.83 14.55 1.48
CA LEU A 107 -1.45 14.23 2.86
C LEU A 107 -0.19 14.96 3.32
N GLY A 108 0.64 15.46 2.39
CA GLY A 108 1.91 16.12 2.72
C GLY A 108 2.98 15.18 3.26
N ILE A 109 2.87 13.86 3.02
CA ILE A 109 3.81 12.83 3.47
C ILE A 109 4.39 12.04 2.30
N PRO A 110 5.54 11.37 2.48
CA PRO A 110 6.07 10.45 1.47
C PRO A 110 5.10 9.29 1.21
N VAL A 111 4.89 8.96 -0.06
CA VAL A 111 4.04 7.85 -0.47
C VAL A 111 4.79 6.95 -1.45
N VAL A 112 4.83 5.66 -1.18
CA VAL A 112 5.37 4.64 -2.07
C VAL A 112 4.27 3.68 -2.50
N LEU A 113 4.38 3.18 -3.73
CA LEU A 113 3.40 2.26 -4.30
C LEU A 113 4.12 1.08 -4.94
N THR A 114 3.58 -0.10 -4.80
CA THR A 114 4.06 -1.30 -5.48
C THR A 114 2.89 -2.21 -5.84
N ASN A 115 3.18 -3.29 -6.54
CA ASN A 115 2.18 -4.33 -6.79
C ASN A 115 1.73 -4.98 -5.47
N ASP A 116 0.46 -5.37 -5.38
CA ASP A 116 -0.17 -5.98 -4.21
C ASP A 116 0.55 -7.25 -3.72
N ALA A 117 0.94 -8.14 -4.63
CA ALA A 117 1.70 -9.34 -4.28
C ALA A 117 3.11 -9.02 -3.76
N ASN A 118 3.76 -7.99 -4.32
CA ASN A 118 5.06 -7.52 -3.82
C ASN A 118 4.92 -6.93 -2.41
N ALA A 119 3.90 -6.12 -2.17
CA ALA A 119 3.62 -5.54 -0.85
C ALA A 119 3.41 -6.64 0.20
N ALA A 120 2.61 -7.65 -0.12
CA ALA A 120 2.36 -8.79 0.75
C ALA A 120 3.65 -9.60 1.02
N ALA A 121 4.46 -9.87 -0.01
CA ALA A 121 5.73 -10.58 0.14
C ALA A 121 6.71 -9.81 1.05
N ILE A 122 6.81 -8.49 0.91
CA ILE A 122 7.64 -7.64 1.79
C ILE A 122 7.13 -7.69 3.24
N GLY A 123 5.81 -7.67 3.44
CA GLY A 123 5.20 -7.82 4.76
C GLY A 123 5.59 -9.14 5.44
N GLU A 124 5.49 -10.26 4.71
CA GLU A 124 5.88 -11.57 5.21
C GLU A 124 7.38 -11.68 5.51
N MET A 125 8.23 -11.04 4.71
CA MET A 125 9.68 -10.99 4.97
C MET A 125 10.03 -10.20 6.22
N THR A 126 9.30 -9.15 6.51
CA THR A 126 9.61 -8.22 7.59
C THR A 126 9.02 -8.66 8.91
N TYR A 127 7.76 -9.04 8.92
CA TYR A 127 6.97 -9.30 10.13
C TYR A 127 6.35 -10.70 10.18
N GLY A 128 6.24 -11.40 9.04
CA GLY A 128 5.53 -12.65 8.92
C GLY A 128 6.40 -13.90 8.97
N VAL A 129 5.87 -14.99 8.41
CA VAL A 129 6.49 -16.34 8.45
C VAL A 129 7.77 -16.44 7.64
N ALA A 130 8.00 -15.55 6.67
CA ALA A 130 9.20 -15.52 5.85
C ALA A 130 10.34 -14.69 6.48
N LYS A 131 10.18 -14.18 7.71
CA LYS A 131 11.19 -13.39 8.39
C LYS A 131 12.49 -14.16 8.54
N GLY A 132 13.60 -13.59 8.02
CA GLY A 132 14.92 -14.22 8.03
C GLY A 132 15.16 -15.26 6.92
N MET A 133 14.19 -15.56 6.10
CA MET A 133 14.35 -16.45 4.94
C MET A 133 15.05 -15.71 3.79
N LYS A 134 16.03 -16.35 3.18
CA LYS A 134 16.72 -15.79 1.99
C LYS A 134 15.98 -16.12 0.68
N ASN A 135 15.23 -17.21 0.66
CA ASN A 135 14.46 -17.67 -0.49
C ASN A 135 13.10 -18.16 0.01
N PHE A 136 12.03 -17.68 -0.60
CA PHE A 136 10.67 -18.16 -0.35
C PHE A 136 9.80 -17.97 -1.58
N ILE A 137 8.70 -18.67 -1.61
CA ILE A 137 7.67 -18.55 -2.65
C ILE A 137 6.39 -18.12 -1.95
N MET A 138 5.76 -17.08 -2.48
CA MET A 138 4.45 -16.63 -2.05
C MET A 138 3.44 -16.83 -3.18
N ILE A 139 2.34 -17.48 -2.87
CA ILE A 139 1.23 -17.72 -3.80
C ILE A 139 0.01 -16.99 -3.24
N THR A 140 -0.49 -16.01 -3.97
CA THR A 140 -1.74 -15.32 -3.66
C THR A 140 -2.86 -15.90 -4.50
N LEU A 141 -3.88 -16.45 -3.84
CA LEU A 141 -5.06 -17.02 -4.47
C LEU A 141 -6.24 -16.07 -4.24
N GLY A 142 -6.71 -15.45 -5.30
CA GLY A 142 -7.82 -14.51 -5.28
C GLY A 142 -8.60 -14.55 -6.59
N THR A 143 -8.96 -13.40 -7.14
CA THR A 143 -9.55 -13.29 -8.50
C THR A 143 -8.58 -13.79 -9.60
N GLY A 144 -7.28 -13.88 -9.27
CA GLY A 144 -6.21 -14.49 -10.07
C GLY A 144 -5.22 -15.23 -9.18
N CYS A 145 -4.38 -16.06 -9.77
CA CYS A 145 -3.27 -16.72 -9.08
C CYS A 145 -1.99 -15.96 -9.40
N LEU A 146 -1.35 -15.37 -8.38
CA LEU A 146 -0.06 -14.71 -8.50
C LEU A 146 1.00 -15.52 -7.76
N LEU A 147 2.10 -15.81 -8.45
CA LEU A 147 3.27 -16.47 -7.89
C LEU A 147 4.40 -15.45 -7.73
N TYR A 148 4.88 -15.30 -6.51
CA TYR A 148 6.04 -14.47 -6.20
C TYR A 148 7.17 -15.32 -5.64
N THR A 149 8.39 -15.09 -6.13
CA THR A 149 9.61 -15.78 -5.66
C THR A 149 10.68 -14.75 -5.30
N SER A 150 11.38 -14.95 -4.19
CA SER A 150 12.54 -14.14 -3.81
C SER A 150 13.76 -15.07 -3.66
N PRO A 151 14.90 -14.80 -4.33
CA PRO A 151 15.07 -13.80 -5.37
C PRO A 151 14.32 -14.18 -6.66
N SER A 152 13.79 -13.17 -7.36
CA SER A 152 13.13 -13.40 -8.66
C SER A 152 14.13 -13.89 -9.70
N PRO A 153 13.78 -14.88 -10.54
CA PRO A 153 14.62 -15.28 -11.67
C PRO A 153 14.93 -14.13 -12.65
N ARG A 154 14.13 -13.06 -12.64
CA ARG A 154 14.36 -11.85 -13.43
C ARG A 154 15.51 -11.01 -12.89
N ASP A 155 15.75 -11.02 -11.58
CA ASP A 155 16.80 -10.21 -10.94
C ASP A 155 18.20 -10.74 -11.30
N LYS A 156 18.32 -12.02 -11.61
CA LYS A 156 19.60 -12.64 -12.06
C LYS A 156 19.99 -12.31 -13.50
N ARG A 157 19.08 -11.76 -14.31
CA ARG A 157 19.35 -11.40 -15.72
C ARG A 157 19.87 -9.97 -15.91
N GLN A 158 19.80 -9.13 -14.89
CA GLN A 158 20.27 -7.73 -14.96
C GLN A 158 21.72 -7.55 -14.50
N SER A 159 22.40 -8.62 -14.06
CA SER A 159 23.79 -8.58 -13.59
C SER A 159 24.78 -9.25 -14.57
N ARG A 160 24.55 -9.07 -15.89
CA ARG A 160 25.54 -9.41 -16.92
C ARG A 160 25.70 -8.27 -17.91
#